data_75f0c79ab65b50a6a6f1a09ca6315a85
#
_entry.id   75f0c79ab65b50a6a6f1a09ca6315a85
#
_cell.length_a   1.000
_cell.length_b   1.000
_cell.length_c   1.000
_cell.angle_alpha   90.00
_cell.angle_beta   90.00
_cell.angle_gamma   90.00
#
_symmetry.space_group_name_H-M   'P 1'
#
loop_
_entity.id
_entity.type
_entity.pdbx_description
1 polymer ?
#
loop_
_entity_poly.entity_id
_entity_poly.type
_entity_poly.pdbx_seq_one_letter_code
_entity_poly.pdbx_strand_id
1 'polypeptide(L)'
;MIRPIKIVGVGGTARLDSSSERVVCCALDAARAMGAEVELFDGPFVASLPLYIPGRTERTEPESRFVEAIRHCDGIIVGSPGYHGSLSGPVKNALDLLEDLAKDRRPYLDGRAFGSIVTAYGWQACGTTLVALRSIAHALRAWPTPFGAAVNATVPLFDDDGACLDPKVAEQLTIVGQQVMEFALWRRAGLAA
;
A
#
# COMPACT_ATOMS: atom_id res chain seq x y z
N MET A 1 16.11 -21.40 9.54
CA MET A 1 15.45 -20.20 10.10
C MET A 1 14.30 -19.81 9.19
N ILE A 2 13.13 -19.53 9.75
CA ILE A 2 11.96 -19.03 8.98
C ILE A 2 12.28 -17.58 8.61
N ARG A 3 12.16 -17.19 7.30
CA ARG A 3 12.37 -15.80 6.89
C ARG A 3 11.35 -14.89 7.59
N PRO A 4 11.69 -13.63 7.90
CA PRO A 4 10.73 -12.67 8.43
C PRO A 4 9.57 -12.43 7.46
N ILE A 5 8.44 -11.95 7.98
CA ILE A 5 7.33 -11.47 7.14
C ILE A 5 7.75 -10.13 6.54
N LYS A 6 7.57 -9.99 5.22
CA LYS A 6 7.91 -8.76 4.49
C LYS A 6 6.64 -8.03 4.07
N ILE A 7 6.48 -6.78 4.52
CA ILE A 7 5.37 -5.91 4.15
C ILE A 7 5.91 -4.73 3.33
N VAL A 8 5.31 -4.49 2.18
CA VAL A 8 5.67 -3.39 1.29
C VAL A 8 4.65 -2.27 1.42
N GLY A 9 5.13 -1.04 1.62
CA GLY A 9 4.34 0.19 1.57
C GLY A 9 4.50 0.90 0.24
N VAL A 10 3.42 1.50 -0.26
CA VAL A 10 3.40 2.32 -1.47
C VAL A 10 2.83 3.69 -1.12
N GLY A 11 3.65 4.73 -1.23
CA GLY A 11 3.27 6.13 -1.00
C GLY A 11 2.50 6.73 -2.19
N GLY A 12 1.70 7.75 -1.94
CA GLY A 12 0.59 8.15 -2.82
C GLY A 12 0.76 9.38 -3.72
N THR A 13 1.80 10.23 -3.55
CA THR A 13 1.99 11.44 -4.38
C THR A 13 3.44 11.58 -4.82
N ALA A 14 3.69 12.45 -5.82
CA ALA A 14 5.05 12.79 -6.25
C ALA A 14 5.83 13.62 -5.21
N ARG A 15 5.17 14.12 -4.18
CA ARG A 15 5.78 14.98 -3.16
C ARG A 15 6.30 14.15 -2.00
N LEU A 16 7.58 14.33 -1.67
CA LEU A 16 8.19 13.77 -0.48
C LEU A 16 7.44 14.22 0.78
N ASP A 17 7.39 13.36 1.79
CA ASP A 17 6.74 13.62 3.09
C ASP A 17 5.27 14.05 2.97
N SER A 18 4.59 13.58 1.93
CA SER A 18 3.16 13.87 1.77
C SER A 18 2.33 13.19 2.87
N SER A 19 1.17 13.77 3.20
CA SER A 19 0.25 13.15 4.17
C SER A 19 -0.11 11.71 3.79
N SER A 20 -0.27 11.42 2.48
CA SER A 20 -0.56 10.06 1.98
C SER A 20 0.61 9.10 2.10
N GLU A 21 1.85 9.59 2.17
CA GLU A 21 3.04 8.79 2.47
C GLU A 21 3.17 8.55 3.98
N ARG A 22 3.05 9.62 4.77
CA ARG A 22 3.15 9.53 6.25
C ARG A 22 2.14 8.57 6.86
N VAL A 23 0.89 8.53 6.36
CA VAL A 23 -0.10 7.55 6.83
C VAL A 23 0.29 6.10 6.51
N VAL A 24 1.00 5.87 5.40
CA VAL A 24 1.57 4.53 5.08
C VAL A 24 2.69 4.20 6.05
N CYS A 25 3.59 5.14 6.35
CA CYS A 25 4.66 4.95 7.32
C CYS A 25 4.11 4.52 8.69
N CYS A 26 3.08 5.19 9.20
CA CYS A 26 2.45 4.81 10.48
C CYS A 26 1.92 3.37 10.47
N ALA A 27 1.27 2.95 9.38
CA ALA A 27 0.77 1.58 9.27
C ALA A 27 1.92 0.55 9.12
N LEU A 28 3.01 0.91 8.42
CA LEU A 28 4.22 0.08 8.34
C LEU A 28 4.89 -0.04 9.70
N ASP A 29 4.92 1.02 10.52
CA ASP A 29 5.47 0.99 11.86
C ASP A 29 4.69 0.05 12.77
N ALA A 30 3.36 0.01 12.64
CA ALA A 30 2.53 -0.95 13.34
C ALA A 30 2.85 -2.41 12.94
N ALA A 31 3.05 -2.68 11.64
CA ALA A 31 3.48 -3.99 11.17
C ALA A 31 4.90 -4.35 11.65
N ARG A 32 5.83 -3.37 11.65
CA ARG A 32 7.20 -3.54 12.17
C ARG A 32 7.22 -3.87 13.66
N ALA A 33 6.35 -3.23 14.45
CA ALA A 33 6.20 -3.53 15.87
C ALA A 33 5.75 -4.97 16.13
N MET A 34 5.08 -5.62 15.17
CA MET A 34 4.72 -7.04 15.19
C MET A 34 5.80 -7.96 14.61
N GLY A 35 6.97 -7.44 14.25
CA GLY A 35 8.12 -8.20 13.75
C GLY A 35 8.22 -8.32 12.22
N ALA A 36 7.51 -7.49 11.45
CA ALA A 36 7.69 -7.45 10.01
C ALA A 36 8.98 -6.74 9.59
N GLU A 37 9.62 -7.23 8.53
CA GLU A 37 10.48 -6.40 7.69
C GLU A 37 9.60 -5.53 6.80
N VAL A 38 9.91 -4.23 6.74
CA VAL A 38 9.12 -3.30 5.95
C VAL A 38 9.99 -2.58 4.93
N GLU A 39 9.44 -2.37 3.73
CA GLU A 39 10.05 -1.58 2.66
C GLU A 39 9.02 -0.56 2.16
N LEU A 40 9.43 0.71 2.06
CA LEU A 40 8.60 1.79 1.53
C LEU A 40 9.07 2.18 0.13
N PHE A 41 8.16 2.18 -0.82
CA PHE A 41 8.29 2.91 -2.08
C PHE A 41 7.58 4.25 -1.91
N ASP A 42 8.36 5.28 -1.65
CA ASP A 42 7.88 6.64 -1.37
C ASP A 42 7.24 7.31 -2.58
N GLY A 43 6.64 8.48 -2.37
CA GLY A 43 5.97 9.22 -3.42
C GLY A 43 6.87 9.58 -4.60
N PRO A 44 8.06 10.15 -4.38
CA PRO A 44 9.03 10.42 -5.44
C PRO A 44 9.43 9.18 -6.24
N PHE A 45 9.67 8.05 -5.58
CA PHE A 45 9.97 6.80 -6.27
C PHE A 45 8.81 6.37 -7.18
N VAL A 46 7.59 6.32 -6.62
CA VAL A 46 6.40 5.89 -7.38
C VAL A 46 6.12 6.82 -8.55
N ALA A 47 6.35 8.12 -8.39
CA ALA A 47 6.20 9.11 -9.46
C ALA A 47 7.29 9.03 -10.53
N SER A 48 8.45 8.48 -10.22
CA SER A 48 9.55 8.28 -11.17
C SER A 48 9.35 7.08 -12.11
N LEU A 49 8.42 6.19 -11.79
CA LEU A 49 8.13 5.01 -12.61
C LEU A 49 7.56 5.44 -13.97
N PRO A 50 8.14 5.00 -15.09
CA PRO A 50 7.57 5.24 -16.41
C PRO A 50 6.13 4.76 -16.49
N LEU A 51 5.33 5.39 -17.36
CA LEU A 51 3.97 4.90 -17.60
C LEU A 51 3.98 3.46 -18.08
N TYR A 52 3.12 2.65 -17.46
CA TYR A 52 2.90 1.28 -17.88
C TYR A 52 2.41 1.24 -19.32
N ILE A 53 3.11 0.48 -20.16
CA ILE A 53 2.75 0.26 -21.56
C ILE A 53 2.51 -1.24 -21.73
N PRO A 54 1.29 -1.67 -22.10
CA PRO A 54 0.99 -3.07 -22.37
C PRO A 54 1.93 -3.66 -23.44
N GLY A 55 2.47 -4.84 -23.19
CA GLY A 55 3.36 -5.54 -24.12
C GLY A 55 4.81 -5.05 -24.15
N ARG A 56 5.18 -3.99 -23.44
CA ARG A 56 6.59 -3.62 -23.25
C ARG A 56 7.24 -4.63 -22.32
N THR A 57 8.27 -5.32 -22.80
CA THR A 57 8.98 -6.36 -22.04
C THR A 57 10.22 -5.84 -21.30
N GLU A 58 10.81 -4.75 -21.80
CA GLU A 58 11.97 -4.12 -21.18
C GLU A 58 11.49 -3.23 -20.02
N ARG A 59 11.98 -3.49 -18.82
CA ARG A 59 11.73 -2.71 -17.62
C ARG A 59 12.97 -1.93 -17.21
N THR A 60 12.78 -0.71 -16.76
CA THR A 60 13.83 0.05 -16.09
C THR A 60 14.20 -0.60 -14.76
N GLU A 61 15.36 -0.24 -14.21
CA GLU A 61 15.78 -0.74 -12.90
C GLU A 61 14.76 -0.41 -11.79
N PRO A 62 14.20 0.83 -11.67
CA PRO A 62 13.15 1.12 -10.69
C PRO A 62 11.88 0.26 -10.86
N GLU A 63 11.40 0.05 -12.11
CA GLU A 63 10.25 -0.82 -12.36
C GLU A 63 10.54 -2.25 -11.91
N SER A 64 11.70 -2.80 -12.29
CA SER A 64 12.12 -4.15 -11.91
C SER A 64 12.23 -4.30 -10.40
N ARG A 65 12.86 -3.34 -9.73
CA ARG A 65 12.98 -3.32 -8.26
C ARG A 65 11.61 -3.33 -7.57
N PHE A 66 10.69 -2.50 -8.04
CA PHE A 66 9.33 -2.44 -7.49
C PHE A 66 8.59 -3.78 -7.66
N VAL A 67 8.56 -4.31 -8.89
CA VAL A 67 7.90 -5.59 -9.20
C VAL A 67 8.49 -6.73 -8.37
N GLU A 68 9.83 -6.80 -8.25
CA GLU A 68 10.50 -7.84 -7.45
C GLU A 68 10.18 -7.73 -5.94
N ALA A 69 10.13 -6.52 -5.41
CA ALA A 69 9.75 -6.33 -4.02
C ALA A 69 8.32 -6.84 -3.75
N ILE A 70 7.38 -6.54 -4.66
CA ILE A 70 6.00 -7.03 -4.58
C ILE A 70 5.93 -8.54 -4.79
N ARG A 71 6.71 -9.11 -5.72
CA ARG A 71 6.78 -10.57 -5.95
C ARG A 71 7.11 -11.33 -4.68
N HIS A 72 7.98 -10.78 -3.85
CA HIS A 72 8.52 -11.44 -2.66
C HIS A 72 7.90 -10.99 -1.33
N CYS A 73 6.95 -10.06 -1.33
CA CYS A 73 6.28 -9.63 -0.12
C CYS A 73 5.21 -10.63 0.34
N ASP A 74 4.82 -10.50 1.61
CA ASP A 74 3.72 -11.24 2.24
C ASP A 74 2.44 -10.41 2.35
N GLY A 75 2.55 -9.08 2.24
CA GLY A 75 1.44 -8.13 2.24
C GLY A 75 1.87 -6.77 1.72
N ILE A 76 0.89 -5.95 1.36
CA ILE A 76 1.10 -4.60 0.82
C ILE A 76 0.18 -3.60 1.53
N ILE A 77 0.68 -2.41 1.79
CA ILE A 77 -0.09 -1.27 2.30
C ILE A 77 0.01 -0.15 1.26
N VAL A 78 -1.13 0.27 0.73
CA VAL A 78 -1.19 1.30 -0.32
C VAL A 78 -1.88 2.54 0.23
N GLY A 79 -1.16 3.66 0.21
CA GLY A 79 -1.69 4.98 0.49
C GLY A 79 -1.94 5.76 -0.79
N SER A 80 -3.07 6.42 -0.92
CA SER A 80 -3.34 7.31 -2.04
C SER A 80 -4.09 8.56 -1.61
N PRO A 81 -3.76 9.73 -2.18
CA PRO A 81 -4.70 10.84 -2.09
C PRO A 81 -5.93 10.54 -2.93
N GLY A 82 -7.07 11.08 -2.50
CA GLY A 82 -8.30 11.09 -3.29
C GLY A 82 -8.33 12.28 -4.23
N TYR A 83 -7.94 12.10 -5.49
CA TYR A 83 -7.99 13.15 -6.52
C TYR A 83 -9.17 12.93 -7.45
N HIS A 84 -10.08 13.91 -7.51
CA HIS A 84 -11.25 13.89 -8.41
C HIS A 84 -12.04 12.58 -8.32
N GLY A 85 -12.17 12.02 -7.10
CA GLY A 85 -12.98 10.82 -6.83
C GLY A 85 -12.26 9.48 -7.03
N SER A 86 -10.95 9.47 -7.31
CA SER A 86 -10.17 8.24 -7.47
C SER A 86 -8.76 8.37 -6.90
N LEU A 87 -7.98 7.30 -6.99
CA LEU A 87 -6.58 7.28 -6.57
C LEU A 87 -5.68 8.12 -7.50
N SER A 88 -4.50 8.49 -7.02
CA SER A 88 -3.54 9.25 -7.81
C SER A 88 -3.00 8.46 -9.01
N GLY A 89 -2.65 9.18 -10.08
CA GLY A 89 -2.05 8.59 -11.27
C GLY A 89 -0.78 7.75 -10.97
N PRO A 90 0.19 8.25 -10.19
CA PRO A 90 1.36 7.48 -9.83
C PRO A 90 1.05 6.15 -9.14
N VAL A 91 0.13 6.13 -8.16
CA VAL A 91 -0.29 4.88 -7.49
C VAL A 91 -0.96 3.94 -8.49
N LYS A 92 -1.86 4.45 -9.35
CA LYS A 92 -2.50 3.61 -10.36
C LYS A 92 -1.47 3.00 -11.31
N ASN A 93 -0.50 3.80 -11.77
CA ASN A 93 0.58 3.34 -12.63
C ASN A 93 1.44 2.24 -11.97
N ALA A 94 1.81 2.42 -10.71
CA ALA A 94 2.55 1.41 -9.95
C ALA A 94 1.76 0.09 -9.82
N LEU A 95 0.44 0.16 -9.61
CA LEU A 95 -0.42 -1.02 -9.54
C LEU A 95 -0.59 -1.69 -10.91
N ASP A 96 -0.57 -0.93 -12.01
CA ASP A 96 -0.62 -1.48 -13.38
C ASP A 96 0.66 -2.25 -13.75
N LEU A 97 1.82 -1.88 -13.22
CA LEU A 97 3.07 -2.64 -13.39
C LEU A 97 2.99 -4.07 -12.83
N LEU A 98 2.05 -4.34 -11.90
CA LEU A 98 1.85 -5.68 -11.37
C LEU A 98 1.31 -6.67 -12.40
N GLU A 99 0.95 -6.23 -13.62
CA GLU A 99 0.68 -7.11 -14.75
C GLU A 99 1.87 -8.03 -15.05
N ASP A 100 3.07 -7.61 -14.74
CA ASP A 100 4.28 -8.45 -14.89
C ASP A 100 4.24 -9.71 -14.01
N LEU A 101 3.40 -9.74 -12.96
CA LEU A 101 3.19 -10.88 -12.09
C LEU A 101 2.05 -11.81 -12.55
N ALA A 102 1.37 -11.49 -13.66
CA ALA A 102 0.18 -12.23 -14.12
C ALA A 102 0.42 -13.72 -14.34
N LYS A 103 1.64 -14.10 -14.78
CA LYS A 103 2.04 -15.47 -15.11
C LYS A 103 2.89 -16.14 -14.05
N ASP A 104 3.12 -15.48 -12.91
CA ASP A 104 3.86 -16.06 -11.80
C ASP A 104 3.08 -17.24 -11.17
N ARG A 105 3.79 -18.11 -10.46
CA ARG A 105 3.16 -19.18 -9.67
C ARG A 105 2.13 -18.63 -8.66
N ARG A 106 2.34 -17.42 -8.14
CA ARG A 106 1.41 -16.61 -7.34
C ARG A 106 1.05 -15.37 -8.15
N PRO A 107 0.00 -15.44 -9.01
CA PRO A 107 -0.30 -14.35 -9.92
C PRO A 107 -0.70 -13.08 -9.14
N TYR A 108 -0.20 -11.95 -9.59
CA TYR A 108 -0.49 -10.64 -9.01
C TYR A 108 -0.20 -10.61 -7.49
N LEU A 109 -1.24 -10.40 -6.70
CA LEU A 109 -1.19 -10.35 -5.23
C LEU A 109 -1.88 -11.58 -4.58
N ASP A 110 -1.98 -12.70 -5.28
CA ASP A 110 -2.60 -13.91 -4.73
C ASP A 110 -1.97 -14.31 -3.39
N GLY A 111 -2.82 -14.54 -2.39
CA GLY A 111 -2.42 -14.89 -1.03
C GLY A 111 -1.69 -13.77 -0.26
N ARG A 112 -1.82 -12.49 -0.67
CA ARG A 112 -1.28 -11.32 0.05
C ARG A 112 -2.42 -10.46 0.57
N ALA A 113 -2.26 -9.92 1.79
CA ALA A 113 -3.16 -8.89 2.30
C ALA A 113 -2.89 -7.56 1.61
N PHE A 114 -3.95 -6.76 1.43
CA PHE A 114 -3.90 -5.42 0.87
C PHE A 114 -4.53 -4.43 1.86
N GLY A 115 -3.71 -3.67 2.56
CA GLY A 115 -4.13 -2.55 3.38
C GLY A 115 -4.36 -1.31 2.52
N SER A 116 -5.54 -0.69 2.66
CA SER A 116 -5.90 0.51 1.91
C SER A 116 -5.97 1.72 2.83
N ILE A 117 -5.28 2.81 2.47
CA ILE A 117 -5.33 4.08 3.19
C ILE A 117 -5.57 5.20 2.19
N VAL A 118 -6.53 6.07 2.47
CA VAL A 118 -6.85 7.23 1.63
C VAL A 118 -6.79 8.50 2.43
N THR A 119 -6.16 9.54 1.89
CA THR A 119 -6.22 10.91 2.40
C THR A 119 -6.92 11.81 1.39
N ALA A 120 -7.88 12.63 1.79
CA ALA A 120 -8.52 13.60 0.90
C ALA A 120 -9.11 14.78 1.66
N TYR A 121 -9.38 15.87 0.95
CA TYR A 121 -10.06 17.05 1.49
C TYR A 121 -11.59 16.90 1.41
N GLY A 122 -12.12 15.84 2.01
CA GLY A 122 -13.56 15.59 2.10
C GLY A 122 -13.91 14.11 2.13
N TRP A 123 -14.92 13.77 2.93
CA TRP A 123 -15.34 12.39 3.17
C TRP A 123 -15.82 11.65 1.93
N GLN A 124 -16.45 12.39 0.98
CA GLN A 124 -16.89 11.79 -0.28
C GLN A 124 -15.70 11.27 -1.09
N ALA A 125 -14.64 12.09 -1.25
CA ALA A 125 -13.44 11.69 -1.97
C ALA A 125 -12.69 10.56 -1.24
N CYS A 126 -12.65 10.60 0.10
CA CYS A 126 -12.11 9.50 0.90
C CYS A 126 -12.83 8.18 0.59
N GLY A 127 -14.17 8.19 0.67
CA GLY A 127 -14.99 6.99 0.48
C GLY A 127 -14.88 6.42 -0.94
N THR A 128 -15.04 7.25 -1.97
CA THR A 128 -14.96 6.80 -3.37
C THR A 128 -13.58 6.24 -3.73
N THR A 129 -12.51 6.88 -3.27
CA THR A 129 -11.14 6.41 -3.52
C THR A 129 -10.85 5.11 -2.76
N LEU A 130 -11.35 4.95 -1.54
CA LEU A 130 -11.20 3.71 -0.78
C LEU A 130 -11.90 2.54 -1.50
N VAL A 131 -13.11 2.76 -2.03
CA VAL A 131 -13.82 1.76 -2.84
C VAL A 131 -13.00 1.40 -4.09
N ALA A 132 -12.43 2.39 -4.78
CA ALA A 132 -11.60 2.15 -5.96
C ALA A 132 -10.36 1.31 -5.63
N LEU A 133 -9.63 1.61 -4.55
CA LEU A 133 -8.48 0.81 -4.10
C LEU A 133 -8.88 -0.64 -3.77
N ARG A 134 -10.01 -0.85 -3.08
CA ARG A 134 -10.50 -2.19 -2.76
C ARG A 134 -10.90 -2.97 -4.01
N SER A 135 -11.51 -2.32 -5.00
CA SER A 135 -11.82 -2.94 -6.29
C SER A 135 -10.56 -3.38 -7.04
N ILE A 136 -9.51 -2.54 -7.04
CA ILE A 136 -8.22 -2.89 -7.65
C ILE A 136 -7.56 -4.04 -6.90
N ALA A 137 -7.59 -4.03 -5.56
CA ALA A 137 -7.07 -5.14 -4.76
C ALA A 137 -7.72 -6.47 -5.12
N HIS A 138 -9.04 -6.51 -5.28
CA HIS A 138 -9.76 -7.71 -5.75
C HIS A 138 -9.37 -8.09 -7.19
N ALA A 139 -9.26 -7.14 -8.10
CA ALA A 139 -8.83 -7.41 -9.48
C ALA A 139 -7.41 -8.01 -9.52
N LEU A 140 -6.53 -7.57 -8.63
CA LEU A 140 -5.19 -8.11 -8.43
C LEU A 140 -5.15 -9.38 -7.55
N ARG A 141 -6.30 -10.00 -7.23
CA ARG A 141 -6.41 -11.22 -6.42
C ARG A 141 -5.88 -11.12 -4.99
N ALA A 142 -5.77 -9.90 -4.46
CA ALA A 142 -5.37 -9.67 -3.09
C ALA A 142 -6.53 -9.95 -2.11
N TRP A 143 -6.20 -10.00 -0.83
CA TRP A 143 -7.14 -10.00 0.28
C TRP A 143 -7.20 -8.60 0.90
N PRO A 144 -8.16 -7.73 0.48
CA PRO A 144 -8.33 -6.44 1.14
C PRO A 144 -8.61 -6.65 2.62
N THR A 145 -7.89 -5.93 3.47
CA THR A 145 -8.14 -5.98 4.92
C THR A 145 -9.58 -5.58 5.23
N PRO A 146 -10.23 -6.16 6.27
CA PRO A 146 -11.59 -5.77 6.67
C PRO A 146 -11.70 -4.27 6.91
N PHE A 147 -10.70 -3.66 7.56
CA PHE A 147 -10.61 -2.23 7.77
C PHE A 147 -9.73 -1.56 6.71
N GLY A 148 -10.21 -0.46 6.13
CA GLY A 148 -9.45 0.45 5.31
C GLY A 148 -9.58 1.87 5.87
N ALA A 149 -8.49 2.60 5.99
CA ALA A 149 -8.51 3.93 6.59
C ALA A 149 -8.90 5.00 5.56
N ALA A 150 -9.94 5.77 5.89
CA ALA A 150 -10.37 6.96 5.16
C ALA A 150 -10.08 8.19 6.02
N VAL A 151 -9.06 8.97 5.66
CA VAL A 151 -8.54 10.08 6.47
C VAL A 151 -8.87 11.41 5.81
N ASN A 152 -9.69 12.22 6.49
CA ASN A 152 -9.96 13.58 6.04
C ASN A 152 -8.79 14.50 6.40
N ALA A 153 -8.12 15.05 5.39
CA ALA A 153 -6.92 15.88 5.51
C ALA A 153 -7.22 17.38 5.39
N THR A 154 -8.43 17.83 5.73
CA THR A 154 -8.78 19.27 5.73
C THR A 154 -8.05 20.05 6.82
N VAL A 155 -7.54 19.36 7.82
CA VAL A 155 -6.65 19.90 8.87
C VAL A 155 -5.30 19.16 8.82
N PRO A 156 -4.22 19.75 9.35
CA PRO A 156 -2.94 19.06 9.46
C PRO A 156 -3.10 17.73 10.19
N LEU A 157 -2.54 16.66 9.63
CA LEU A 157 -2.60 15.31 10.20
C LEU A 157 -1.38 14.97 11.06
N PHE A 158 -0.28 15.66 10.82
CA PHE A 158 1.00 15.39 11.46
C PHE A 158 1.62 16.70 11.91
N ASP A 159 2.34 16.66 13.01
CA ASP A 159 3.20 17.76 13.46
C ASP A 159 4.53 17.78 12.67
N ASP A 160 5.40 18.73 13.04
CA ASP A 160 6.71 18.93 12.41
C ASP A 160 7.67 17.76 12.67
N ASP A 161 7.48 17.03 13.77
CA ASP A 161 8.26 15.84 14.14
C ASP A 161 7.71 14.55 13.48
N GLY A 162 6.59 14.66 12.75
CA GLY A 162 5.95 13.55 12.04
C GLY A 162 4.99 12.71 12.89
N ALA A 163 4.69 13.12 14.11
CA ALA A 163 3.70 12.44 14.95
C ALA A 163 2.27 12.75 14.47
N CYS A 164 1.40 11.73 14.49
CA CYS A 164 -0.01 11.89 14.11
C CYS A 164 -0.74 12.70 15.20
N LEU A 165 -1.35 13.81 14.78
CA LEU A 165 -2.04 14.75 15.69
C LEU A 165 -3.40 14.25 16.19
N ASP A 166 -4.06 13.37 15.42
CA ASP A 166 -5.35 12.80 15.81
C ASP A 166 -5.18 11.34 16.27
N PRO A 167 -5.38 11.04 17.56
CA PRO A 167 -5.27 9.68 18.08
C PRO A 167 -6.19 8.66 17.40
N LYS A 168 -7.36 9.08 16.91
CA LYS A 168 -8.30 8.21 16.19
C LYS A 168 -7.74 7.83 14.82
N VAL A 169 -7.09 8.79 14.13
CA VAL A 169 -6.41 8.51 12.88
C VAL A 169 -5.24 7.57 13.13
N ALA A 170 -4.42 7.83 14.15
CA ALA A 170 -3.30 6.96 14.52
C ALA A 170 -3.76 5.51 14.80
N GLU A 171 -4.88 5.34 15.54
CA GLU A 171 -5.49 4.03 15.79
C GLU A 171 -5.92 3.35 14.48
N GLN A 172 -6.60 4.07 13.58
CA GLN A 172 -7.02 3.53 12.28
C GLN A 172 -5.83 3.03 11.44
N LEU A 173 -4.75 3.79 11.40
CA LEU A 173 -3.53 3.40 10.67
C LEU A 173 -2.88 2.15 11.30
N THR A 174 -2.84 2.10 12.63
CA THR A 174 -2.37 0.94 13.39
C THR A 174 -3.18 -0.31 13.04
N ILE A 175 -4.52 -0.23 13.02
CA ILE A 175 -5.41 -1.33 12.66
C ILE A 175 -5.09 -1.86 11.24
N VAL A 176 -4.87 -0.97 10.26
CA VAL A 176 -4.53 -1.41 8.90
C VAL A 176 -3.22 -2.22 8.90
N GLY A 177 -2.17 -1.71 9.55
CA GLY A 177 -0.87 -2.40 9.64
C GLY A 177 -0.97 -3.75 10.33
N GLN A 178 -1.69 -3.80 11.46
CA GLN A 178 -1.93 -5.04 12.21
C GLN A 178 -2.69 -6.08 11.38
N GLN A 179 -3.78 -5.70 10.70
CA GLN A 179 -4.57 -6.63 9.90
C GLN A 179 -3.78 -7.21 8.71
N VAL A 180 -2.93 -6.39 8.08
CA VAL A 180 -2.02 -6.89 7.03
C VAL A 180 -1.04 -7.92 7.59
N MET A 181 -0.46 -7.65 8.76
CA MET A 181 0.48 -8.55 9.41
C MET A 181 -0.19 -9.84 9.90
N GLU A 182 -1.36 -9.74 10.54
CA GLU A 182 -2.16 -10.89 11.00
C GLU A 182 -2.48 -11.86 9.86
N PHE A 183 -2.97 -11.34 8.74
CA PHE A 183 -3.25 -12.17 7.58
C PHE A 183 -1.99 -12.87 7.06
N ALA A 184 -0.86 -12.16 6.98
CA ALA A 184 0.41 -12.73 6.53
C ALA A 184 0.88 -13.86 7.46
N LEU A 185 0.70 -13.71 8.78
CA LEU A 185 0.98 -14.75 9.78
C LEU A 185 0.08 -15.96 9.61
N TRP A 186 -1.24 -15.76 9.49
CA TRP A 186 -2.22 -16.85 9.29
C TRP A 186 -1.94 -17.61 7.98
N ARG A 187 -1.68 -16.89 6.91
CA ARG A 187 -1.37 -17.50 5.61
C ARG A 187 -0.11 -18.35 5.68
N ARG A 188 0.92 -17.86 6.38
CA ARG A 188 2.17 -18.61 6.58
C ARG A 188 1.95 -19.87 7.41
N ALA A 189 1.20 -19.78 8.51
CA ALA A 189 0.87 -20.92 9.36
C ALA A 189 0.07 -21.99 8.59
N GLY A 190 -0.92 -21.58 7.78
CA GLY A 190 -1.71 -22.48 6.96
C GLY A 190 -0.97 -23.15 5.79
N LEU A 191 0.21 -22.64 5.41
CA LEU A 191 1.09 -23.29 4.42
C LEU A 191 2.07 -24.27 5.03
N ALA A 192 2.23 -24.23 6.35
CA ALA A 192 3.12 -25.11 7.10
C ALA A 192 2.41 -26.34 7.68
N ALA A 193 1.08 -26.34 7.68
CA ALA A 193 0.21 -27.45 8.08
C ALA A 193 -0.11 -28.39 6.91
#